data_eabe447ca95ef6beb2e7e25a3961aa8b
#
_entry.id   eabe447ca95ef6beb2e7e25a3961aa8b
#
_cell.length_a   1.000
_cell.length_b   1.000
_cell.length_c   1.000
_cell.angle_alpha   90.00
_cell.angle_beta   90.00
_cell.angle_gamma   90.00
#
_symmetry.space_group_name_H-M   'P 1'
#
loop_
_entity.id
_entity.type
_entity.pdbx_description
1 polymer ?
#
loop_
_entity_poly.entity_id
_entity_poly.type
_entity_poly.pdbx_seq_one_letter_code
_entity_poly.pdbx_strand_id
1 'polypeptide(L)'
;MLRQIASARWFQNFITVIIVLASVLVGVETYPEIEKQYHGLLHTLDLLIIGIFTLEVIIKIGAEGRHPLRYFRDPWNVFDFVIVTACYLPFENQYITVLRLIRLLRVLRLLRAFPKLQILVGAIFKSIPSMGYVSLLMGLLFYVYAIAGVLLFGKNDPVHFGNLNSSLLSLFQTVTLEGWVELMNIQLHGCDKVGYDAFRELCTAPARSYIAPLFFISFILVGTFVLLNLFIGVILTGMEEARNELADLKMKEASGSPRSYDLQKIQAEIAKLNDALRTLKVIRVKYRDKTGEDADG
;
A
#
# COMPACT_ATOMS: atom_id res chain seq x y z
N MET A 1 22.85 -21.85 12.67
CA MET A 1 22.65 -21.17 13.95
C MET A 1 21.94 -19.82 13.78
N LEU A 2 22.46 -18.85 13.01
CA LEU A 2 21.81 -17.54 12.82
C LEU A 2 20.39 -17.62 12.22
N ARG A 3 20.14 -18.52 11.28
CA ARG A 3 18.82 -18.74 10.70
C ARG A 3 17.79 -19.24 11.71
N GLN A 4 18.21 -20.06 12.67
CA GLN A 4 17.34 -20.53 13.75
C GLN A 4 16.99 -19.41 14.73
N ILE A 5 17.94 -18.51 15.02
CA ILE A 5 17.71 -17.34 15.86
C ILE A 5 16.77 -16.37 15.18
N ALA A 6 17.02 -16.02 13.92
CA ALA A 6 16.20 -15.08 13.14
C ALA A 6 14.73 -15.56 12.99
N SER A 7 14.49 -16.89 12.92
CA SER A 7 13.15 -17.47 12.79
C SER A 7 12.50 -17.81 14.13
N ALA A 8 13.23 -17.69 15.26
CA ALA A 8 12.72 -18.04 16.57
C ALA A 8 11.62 -17.07 17.04
N ARG A 9 10.50 -17.61 17.53
CA ARG A 9 9.35 -16.79 18.02
C ARG A 9 9.75 -15.83 19.15
N TRP A 10 10.63 -16.25 20.05
CA TRP A 10 11.08 -15.40 21.13
C TRP A 10 11.84 -14.17 20.62
N PHE A 11 12.69 -14.33 19.59
CA PHE A 11 13.45 -13.24 18.96
C PHE A 11 12.50 -12.25 18.28
N GLN A 12 11.53 -12.75 17.49
CA GLN A 12 10.55 -11.91 16.83
C GLN A 12 9.68 -11.13 17.83
N ASN A 13 9.22 -11.79 18.91
CA ASN A 13 8.47 -11.11 19.96
C ASN A 13 9.31 -10.07 20.70
N PHE A 14 10.58 -10.36 20.99
CA PHE A 14 11.50 -9.41 21.59
C PHE A 14 11.65 -8.16 20.70
N ILE A 15 11.93 -8.34 19.41
CA ILE A 15 12.03 -7.22 18.46
C ILE A 15 10.70 -6.43 18.39
N THR A 16 9.57 -7.10 18.40
CA THR A 16 8.25 -6.44 18.43
C THR A 16 8.10 -5.55 19.68
N VAL A 17 8.48 -6.04 20.85
CA VAL A 17 8.46 -5.24 22.09
C VAL A 17 9.39 -4.03 21.98
N ILE A 18 10.59 -4.20 21.44
CA ILE A 18 11.53 -3.09 21.24
C ILE A 18 10.98 -2.05 20.25
N ILE A 19 10.28 -2.47 19.18
CA ILE A 19 9.62 -1.56 18.25
C ILE A 19 8.54 -0.72 18.96
N VAL A 20 7.72 -1.36 19.81
CA VAL A 20 6.68 -0.66 20.60
C VAL A 20 7.34 0.35 21.55
N LEU A 21 8.37 -0.07 22.28
CA LEU A 21 9.10 0.81 23.20
C LEU A 21 9.75 1.99 22.46
N ALA A 22 10.38 1.75 21.30
CA ALA A 22 10.94 2.79 20.45
C ALA A 22 9.87 3.80 20.01
N SER A 23 8.67 3.32 19.68
CA SER A 23 7.57 4.19 19.24
C SER A 23 7.05 5.05 20.38
N VAL A 24 6.96 4.49 21.59
CA VAL A 24 6.61 5.25 22.80
C VAL A 24 7.69 6.29 23.12
N LEU A 25 8.98 5.91 23.04
CA LEU A 25 10.09 6.81 23.29
C LEU A 25 10.05 8.04 22.35
N VAL A 26 9.82 7.81 21.06
CA VAL A 26 9.62 8.91 20.07
C VAL A 26 8.48 9.84 20.49
N GLY A 27 7.37 9.26 20.96
CA GLY A 27 6.24 10.06 21.46
C GLY A 27 6.62 10.91 22.67
N VAL A 28 7.40 10.36 23.62
CA VAL A 28 7.88 11.08 24.80
C VAL A 28 8.87 12.21 24.44
N GLU A 29 9.72 11.98 23.43
CA GLU A 29 10.66 12.98 22.92
C GLU A 29 9.98 14.21 22.28
N THR A 30 8.69 14.14 21.95
CA THR A 30 7.94 15.30 21.45
C THR A 30 7.59 16.33 22.52
N TYR A 31 7.75 16.00 23.81
CA TYR A 31 7.50 16.93 24.91
C TYR A 31 8.78 17.66 25.29
N PRO A 32 8.91 18.99 25.01
CA PRO A 32 10.16 19.74 25.20
C PRO A 32 10.66 19.77 26.65
N GLU A 33 9.74 19.73 27.61
CA GLU A 33 10.08 19.73 29.05
C GLU A 33 10.74 18.41 29.47
N ILE A 34 10.20 17.28 28.99
CA ILE A 34 10.74 15.95 29.30
C ILE A 34 12.07 15.76 28.55
N GLU A 35 12.15 16.16 27.28
CA GLU A 35 13.38 16.10 26.49
C GLU A 35 14.53 16.86 27.20
N LYS A 36 14.28 18.08 27.70
CA LYS A 36 15.29 18.87 28.40
C LYS A 36 15.72 18.25 29.74
N GLN A 37 14.75 17.75 30.52
CA GLN A 37 15.02 17.19 31.83
C GLN A 37 15.77 15.86 31.77
N TYR A 38 15.42 14.99 30.81
CA TYR A 38 15.92 13.61 30.70
C TYR A 38 16.74 13.36 29.45
N HIS A 39 17.29 14.41 28.82
CA HIS A 39 18.02 14.33 27.55
C HIS A 39 19.07 13.20 27.51
N GLY A 40 19.90 13.05 28.56
CA GLY A 40 20.94 12.02 28.61
C GLY A 40 20.37 10.60 28.64
N LEU A 41 19.28 10.39 29.39
CA LEU A 41 18.61 9.09 29.47
C LEU A 41 17.95 8.73 28.14
N LEU A 42 17.17 9.65 27.56
CA LEU A 42 16.49 9.46 26.29
C LEU A 42 17.47 9.16 25.17
N HIS A 43 18.55 9.93 25.07
CA HIS A 43 19.60 9.70 24.09
C HIS A 43 20.28 8.33 24.23
N THR A 44 20.55 7.90 25.48
CA THR A 44 21.15 6.57 25.73
C THR A 44 20.20 5.45 25.35
N LEU A 45 18.90 5.56 25.67
CA LEU A 45 17.87 4.61 25.27
C LEU A 45 17.73 4.55 23.75
N ASP A 46 17.79 5.69 23.09
CA ASP A 46 17.74 5.78 21.64
C ASP A 46 18.91 5.05 20.96
N LEU A 47 20.12 5.27 21.44
CA LEU A 47 21.32 4.57 20.94
C LEU A 47 21.24 3.05 21.17
N LEU A 48 20.72 2.61 22.34
CA LEU A 48 20.52 1.19 22.62
C LEU A 48 19.51 0.56 21.65
N ILE A 49 18.38 1.24 21.39
CA ILE A 49 17.36 0.78 20.47
C ILE A 49 17.91 0.69 19.04
N ILE A 50 18.64 1.70 18.56
CA ILE A 50 19.29 1.69 17.24
C ILE A 50 20.30 0.54 17.16
N GLY A 51 21.09 0.31 18.23
CA GLY A 51 22.03 -0.81 18.32
C GLY A 51 21.33 -2.17 18.20
N ILE A 52 20.20 -2.37 18.88
CA ILE A 52 19.40 -3.60 18.81
C ILE A 52 18.87 -3.81 17.39
N PHE A 53 18.36 -2.76 16.74
CA PHE A 53 17.88 -2.84 15.38
C PHE A 53 18.98 -3.14 14.36
N THR A 54 20.16 -2.56 14.58
CA THR A 54 21.34 -2.86 13.76
C THR A 54 21.74 -4.33 13.90
N LEU A 55 21.75 -4.85 15.14
CA LEU A 55 22.03 -6.24 15.40
C LEU A 55 20.99 -7.17 14.76
N GLU A 56 19.72 -6.80 14.80
CA GLU A 56 18.64 -7.52 14.11
C GLU A 56 18.92 -7.64 12.62
N VAL A 57 19.23 -6.52 11.94
CA VAL A 57 19.54 -6.50 10.50
C VAL A 57 20.77 -7.37 10.19
N ILE A 58 21.83 -7.27 10.98
CA ILE A 58 23.05 -8.09 10.82
C ILE A 58 22.73 -9.58 10.96
N ILE A 59 21.97 -9.96 11.99
CA ILE A 59 21.55 -11.35 12.22
C ILE A 59 20.72 -11.87 11.03
N LYS A 60 19.78 -11.09 10.51
CA LYS A 60 18.94 -11.47 9.37
C LYS A 60 19.72 -11.59 8.08
N ILE A 61 20.65 -10.67 7.79
CA ILE A 61 21.56 -10.76 6.64
C ILE A 61 22.47 -11.99 6.77
N GLY A 62 23.04 -12.22 7.95
CA GLY A 62 23.88 -13.38 8.24
C GLY A 62 23.13 -14.71 8.19
N ALA A 63 21.82 -14.72 8.44
CA ALA A 63 20.97 -15.90 8.33
C ALA A 63 20.79 -16.41 6.89
N GLU A 64 20.98 -15.55 5.88
CA GLU A 64 20.96 -15.93 4.45
C GLU A 64 22.28 -16.58 3.97
N GLY A 65 23.30 -16.63 4.81
CA GLY A 65 24.56 -17.35 4.59
C GLY A 65 25.30 -16.88 3.34
N ARG A 66 25.45 -17.78 2.33
CA ARG A 66 26.23 -17.49 1.11
C ARG A 66 25.60 -16.46 0.17
N HIS A 67 24.32 -16.12 0.35
CA HIS A 67 23.59 -15.21 -0.53
C HIS A 67 22.96 -14.04 0.23
N PRO A 68 23.75 -13.09 0.80
CA PRO A 68 23.23 -12.00 1.62
C PRO A 68 22.23 -11.09 0.86
N LEU A 69 22.35 -11.01 -0.47
CA LEU A 69 21.42 -10.24 -1.31
C LEU A 69 19.99 -10.81 -1.30
N ARG A 70 19.80 -12.05 -0.86
CA ARG A 70 18.46 -12.63 -0.72
C ARG A 70 17.63 -11.94 0.35
N TYR A 71 18.29 -11.34 1.34
CA TYR A 71 17.65 -10.50 2.35
C TYR A 71 16.81 -9.36 1.73
N PHE A 72 17.31 -8.74 0.65
CA PHE A 72 16.65 -7.62 -0.05
C PHE A 72 15.51 -8.04 -0.99
N ARG A 73 15.20 -9.33 -1.11
CA ARG A 73 14.03 -9.80 -1.84
C ARG A 73 12.72 -9.57 -1.09
N ASP A 74 12.77 -9.51 0.23
CA ASP A 74 11.63 -9.22 1.07
C ASP A 74 11.51 -7.69 1.26
N PRO A 75 10.41 -7.06 0.79
CA PRO A 75 10.20 -5.61 0.93
C PRO A 75 10.27 -5.12 2.37
N TRP A 76 9.81 -5.92 3.34
CA TRP A 76 9.86 -5.59 4.75
C TRP A 76 11.28 -5.57 5.31
N ASN A 77 12.15 -6.43 4.84
CA ASN A 77 13.57 -6.41 5.19
C ASN A 77 14.28 -5.20 4.60
N VAL A 78 13.95 -4.84 3.34
CA VAL A 78 14.46 -3.60 2.71
C VAL A 78 14.03 -2.38 3.52
N PHE A 79 12.77 -2.34 3.91
CA PHE A 79 12.22 -1.25 4.73
C PHE A 79 12.97 -1.09 6.06
N ASP A 80 13.21 -2.19 6.79
CA ASP A 80 14.01 -2.18 8.03
C ASP A 80 15.44 -1.69 7.79
N PHE A 81 16.08 -2.18 6.73
CA PHE A 81 17.43 -1.79 6.38
C PHE A 81 17.54 -0.29 6.10
N VAL A 82 16.61 0.24 5.29
CA VAL A 82 16.56 1.68 4.95
C VAL A 82 16.41 2.53 6.21
N ILE A 83 15.48 2.16 7.11
CA ILE A 83 15.26 2.90 8.35
C ILE A 83 16.52 2.90 9.25
N VAL A 84 17.15 1.73 9.43
CA VAL A 84 18.37 1.64 10.25
C VAL A 84 19.51 2.45 9.63
N THR A 85 19.73 2.30 8.32
CA THR A 85 20.79 3.03 7.62
C THR A 85 20.56 4.54 7.70
N ALA A 86 19.33 4.99 7.55
CA ALA A 86 18.97 6.41 7.64
C ALA A 86 19.28 7.01 9.02
N CYS A 87 19.24 6.21 10.09
CA CYS A 87 19.60 6.68 11.44
C CYS A 87 21.12 6.95 11.60
N TYR A 88 21.97 6.39 10.73
CA TYR A 88 23.42 6.54 10.77
C TYR A 88 23.96 7.59 9.80
N LEU A 89 23.13 8.15 8.91
CA LEU A 89 23.61 9.13 7.93
C LEU A 89 24.01 10.43 8.63
N PRO A 90 25.29 10.87 8.49
CA PRO A 90 25.75 12.16 8.97
C PRO A 90 25.30 13.24 7.97
N PHE A 91 24.28 13.99 8.30
CA PHE A 91 23.91 15.16 7.53
C PHE A 91 24.44 16.42 8.23
N GLU A 92 24.98 17.35 7.44
CA GLU A 92 25.47 18.63 7.94
C GLU A 92 24.34 19.51 8.51
N ASN A 93 24.73 20.51 9.32
CA ASN A 93 23.88 21.31 10.18
C ASN A 93 22.59 21.93 9.58
N GLN A 94 22.51 22.06 8.25
CA GLN A 94 21.33 22.65 7.58
C GLN A 94 20.10 21.71 7.57
N TYR A 95 20.29 20.40 7.78
CA TYR A 95 19.23 19.40 7.65
C TYR A 95 18.85 18.71 8.97
N ILE A 96 19.18 19.31 10.13
CA ILE A 96 18.88 18.75 11.47
C ILE A 96 17.39 18.42 11.63
N THR A 97 16.51 19.25 11.09
CA THR A 97 15.05 19.02 11.14
C THR A 97 14.63 17.79 10.33
N VAL A 98 15.23 17.59 9.14
CA VAL A 98 14.98 16.42 8.29
C VAL A 98 15.46 15.14 8.97
N LEU A 99 16.60 15.19 9.67
CA LEU A 99 17.11 14.07 10.46
C LEU A 99 16.16 13.64 11.57
N ARG A 100 15.56 14.61 12.26
CA ARG A 100 14.55 14.33 13.27
C ARG A 100 13.35 13.61 12.64
N LEU A 101 12.89 14.05 11.46
CA LEU A 101 11.81 13.41 10.72
C LEU A 101 12.18 11.98 10.29
N ILE A 102 13.41 11.75 9.80
CA ILE A 102 13.89 10.41 9.43
C ILE A 102 13.88 9.46 10.64
N ARG A 103 14.32 9.94 11.82
CA ARG A 103 14.25 9.14 13.05
C ARG A 103 12.81 8.75 13.42
N LEU A 104 11.81 9.63 13.15
CA LEU A 104 10.41 9.33 13.38
C LEU A 104 9.91 8.17 12.50
N LEU A 105 10.52 7.95 11.31
CA LEU A 105 10.15 6.83 10.44
C LEU A 105 10.33 5.46 11.09
N ARG A 106 11.16 5.37 12.17
CA ARG A 106 11.27 4.12 12.95
C ARG A 106 9.93 3.66 13.56
N VAL A 107 8.99 4.59 13.83
CA VAL A 107 7.64 4.27 14.29
C VAL A 107 6.89 3.44 13.25
N LEU A 108 7.16 3.64 11.96
CA LEU A 108 6.55 2.87 10.87
C LEU A 108 6.90 1.37 10.93
N ARG A 109 7.92 0.98 11.69
CA ARG A 109 8.21 -0.43 11.97
C ARG A 109 7.08 -1.14 12.71
N LEU A 110 6.15 -0.41 13.37
CA LEU A 110 4.93 -0.97 13.92
C LEU A 110 4.09 -1.68 12.85
N LEU A 111 4.13 -1.22 11.59
CA LEU A 111 3.44 -1.87 10.49
C LEU A 111 3.93 -3.32 10.32
N ARG A 112 5.23 -3.54 10.54
CA ARG A 112 5.84 -4.87 10.47
C ARG A 112 5.54 -5.71 11.72
N ALA A 113 5.44 -5.09 12.89
CA ALA A 113 5.17 -5.78 14.14
C ALA A 113 3.79 -6.46 14.16
N PHE A 114 2.84 -5.95 13.36
CA PHE A 114 1.47 -6.44 13.32
C PHE A 114 1.15 -7.09 11.96
N PRO A 115 1.02 -8.45 11.86
CA PRO A 115 0.76 -9.14 10.60
C PRO A 115 -0.49 -8.66 9.86
N LYS A 116 -1.54 -8.28 10.59
CA LYS A 116 -2.77 -7.73 10.00
C LYS A 116 -2.52 -6.41 9.27
N LEU A 117 -1.64 -5.55 9.80
CA LEU A 117 -1.26 -4.29 9.15
C LEU A 117 -0.39 -4.54 7.92
N GLN A 118 0.48 -5.55 7.95
CA GLN A 118 1.27 -5.96 6.77
C GLN A 118 0.38 -6.36 5.59
N ILE A 119 -0.67 -7.15 5.86
CA ILE A 119 -1.63 -7.57 4.84
C ILE A 119 -2.35 -6.35 4.26
N LEU A 120 -2.83 -5.44 5.12
CA LEU A 120 -3.52 -4.22 4.70
C LEU A 120 -2.63 -3.33 3.83
N VAL A 121 -1.40 -3.06 4.28
CA VAL A 121 -0.41 -2.27 3.53
C VAL A 121 -0.05 -2.95 2.22
N GLY A 122 0.14 -4.28 2.24
CA GLY A 122 0.38 -5.07 1.03
C GLY A 122 -0.75 -4.99 0.02
N ALA A 123 -2.00 -5.00 0.46
CA ALA A 123 -3.18 -4.83 -0.41
C ALA A 123 -3.19 -3.43 -1.05
N ILE A 124 -2.90 -2.36 -0.27
CA ILE A 124 -2.79 -1.00 -0.79
C ILE A 124 -1.73 -0.93 -1.89
N PHE A 125 -0.50 -1.44 -1.65
CA PHE A 125 0.56 -1.41 -2.66
C PHE A 125 0.24 -2.23 -3.91
N LYS A 126 -0.48 -3.34 -3.77
CA LYS A 126 -0.93 -4.15 -4.91
C LYS A 126 -1.95 -3.43 -5.79
N SER A 127 -2.76 -2.54 -5.22
CA SER A 127 -3.75 -1.75 -5.98
C SER A 127 -3.13 -0.58 -6.76
N ILE A 128 -1.91 -0.10 -6.41
CA ILE A 128 -1.26 1.04 -7.07
C ILE A 128 -1.08 0.84 -8.59
N PRO A 129 -0.60 -0.31 -9.10
CA PRO A 129 -0.41 -0.49 -10.54
C PRO A 129 -1.70 -0.36 -11.36
N SER A 130 -2.81 -0.85 -10.84
CA SER A 130 -4.11 -0.75 -11.51
C SER A 130 -4.62 0.70 -11.62
N MET A 131 -4.19 1.55 -10.69
CA MET A 131 -4.54 2.97 -10.65
C MET A 131 -3.61 3.86 -11.47
N GLY A 132 -2.48 3.31 -11.95
CA GLY A 132 -1.40 4.10 -12.56
C GLY A 132 -1.85 4.96 -13.74
N TYR A 133 -2.64 4.42 -14.65
CA TYR A 133 -3.14 5.15 -15.82
C TYR A 133 -4.10 6.29 -15.46
N VAL A 134 -4.96 6.06 -14.47
CA VAL A 134 -5.91 7.08 -14.01
C VAL A 134 -5.18 8.18 -13.25
N SER A 135 -4.17 7.82 -12.44
CA SER A 135 -3.30 8.79 -11.77
C SER A 135 -2.49 9.62 -12.75
N LEU A 136 -2.02 9.01 -13.84
CA LEU A 136 -1.32 9.73 -14.91
C LEU A 136 -2.26 10.73 -15.61
N LEU A 137 -3.50 10.32 -15.92
CA LEU A 137 -4.51 11.21 -16.51
C LEU A 137 -4.83 12.37 -15.56
N MET A 138 -5.00 12.10 -14.28
CA MET A 138 -5.20 13.13 -13.25
C MET A 138 -3.99 14.08 -13.20
N GLY A 139 -2.76 13.55 -13.18
CA GLY A 139 -1.54 14.36 -13.19
C GLY A 139 -1.45 15.27 -14.43
N LEU A 140 -1.83 14.78 -15.60
CA LEU A 140 -1.90 15.59 -16.82
C LEU A 140 -2.95 16.68 -16.70
N LEU A 141 -4.14 16.38 -16.17
CA LEU A 141 -5.18 17.37 -15.92
C LEU A 141 -4.67 18.48 -15.01
N PHE A 142 -4.06 18.11 -13.87
CA PHE A 142 -3.47 19.07 -12.93
C PHE A 142 -2.42 19.94 -13.62
N TYR A 143 -1.53 19.35 -14.39
CA TYR A 143 -0.46 20.07 -15.07
C TYR A 143 -1.00 21.11 -16.06
N VAL A 144 -1.96 20.72 -16.90
CA VAL A 144 -2.58 21.63 -17.89
C VAL A 144 -3.31 22.77 -17.20
N TYR A 145 -4.15 22.47 -16.20
CA TYR A 145 -4.87 23.50 -15.44
C TYR A 145 -3.94 24.36 -14.59
N ALA A 146 -2.83 23.80 -14.09
CA ALA A 146 -1.85 24.60 -13.34
C ALA A 146 -1.17 25.64 -14.20
N ILE A 147 -0.75 25.26 -15.42
CA ILE A 147 -0.20 26.23 -16.41
C ILE A 147 -1.26 27.29 -16.76
N ALA A 148 -2.47 26.85 -17.06
CA ALA A 148 -3.56 27.78 -17.35
C ALA A 148 -3.85 28.73 -16.19
N GLY A 149 -3.83 28.23 -14.94
CA GLY A 149 -3.99 29.03 -13.73
C GLY A 149 -2.91 30.08 -13.57
N VAL A 150 -1.63 29.71 -13.78
CA VAL A 150 -0.52 30.68 -13.76
C VAL A 150 -0.69 31.75 -14.80
N LEU A 151 -1.06 31.40 -16.02
CA LEU A 151 -1.22 32.36 -17.12
C LEU A 151 -2.43 33.29 -16.92
N LEU A 152 -3.53 32.76 -16.40
CA LEU A 152 -4.77 33.52 -16.22
C LEU A 152 -4.75 34.37 -14.96
N PHE A 153 -4.24 33.81 -13.86
CA PHE A 153 -4.42 34.38 -12.52
C PHE A 153 -3.12 34.80 -11.84
N GLY A 154 -1.94 34.35 -12.30
CA GLY A 154 -0.67 34.55 -11.61
C GLY A 154 -0.30 36.01 -11.35
N LYS A 155 -0.76 36.96 -12.19
CA LYS A 155 -0.55 38.40 -11.96
C LYS A 155 -1.46 38.96 -10.87
N ASN A 156 -2.70 38.47 -10.80
CA ASN A 156 -3.70 38.91 -9.83
C ASN A 156 -3.47 38.22 -8.47
N ASP A 157 -3.15 36.95 -8.50
CA ASP A 157 -3.04 36.08 -7.33
C ASP A 157 -1.69 35.35 -7.31
N PRO A 158 -0.58 36.06 -7.05
CA PRO A 158 0.73 35.46 -7.00
C PRO A 158 0.92 34.45 -5.87
N VAL A 159 0.11 34.49 -4.82
CA VAL A 159 0.17 33.55 -3.70
C VAL A 159 -0.26 32.15 -4.17
N HIS A 160 -1.40 32.07 -4.87
CA HIS A 160 -2.00 30.79 -5.26
C HIS A 160 -1.62 30.34 -6.68
N PHE A 161 -1.35 31.30 -7.59
CA PHE A 161 -1.09 31.02 -9.01
C PHE A 161 0.18 31.70 -9.55
N GLY A 162 1.08 32.21 -8.69
CA GLY A 162 2.29 32.91 -9.11
C GLY A 162 3.32 32.03 -9.83
N ASN A 163 3.30 30.74 -9.59
CA ASN A 163 4.16 29.75 -10.25
C ASN A 163 3.48 28.39 -10.32
N LEU A 164 4.10 27.45 -11.05
CA LEU A 164 3.55 26.11 -11.25
C LEU A 164 3.32 25.35 -9.94
N ASN A 165 4.25 25.46 -8.99
CA ASN A 165 4.16 24.79 -7.69
C ASN A 165 2.96 25.29 -6.87
N SER A 166 2.81 26.62 -6.74
CA SER A 166 1.69 27.22 -6.03
C SER A 166 0.37 26.86 -6.69
N SER A 167 0.32 26.91 -8.04
CA SER A 167 -0.86 26.56 -8.81
C SER A 167 -1.26 25.09 -8.61
N LEU A 168 -0.31 24.15 -8.65
CA LEU A 168 -0.57 22.75 -8.38
C LEU A 168 -1.14 22.52 -6.96
N LEU A 169 -0.60 23.23 -5.97
CA LEU A 169 -1.07 23.13 -4.60
C LEU A 169 -2.50 23.68 -4.45
N SER A 170 -2.80 24.82 -5.08
CA SER A 170 -4.13 25.42 -5.10
C SER A 170 -5.16 24.55 -5.83
N LEU A 171 -4.76 23.90 -6.92
CA LEU A 171 -5.60 22.93 -7.62
C LEU A 171 -5.80 21.65 -6.81
N PHE A 172 -4.77 21.18 -6.06
CA PHE A 172 -4.92 20.06 -5.15
C PHE A 172 -5.97 20.36 -4.07
N GLN A 173 -5.93 21.56 -3.49
CA GLN A 173 -6.95 22.03 -2.57
C GLN A 173 -8.34 22.08 -3.24
N THR A 174 -8.41 22.61 -4.47
CA THR A 174 -9.66 22.72 -5.24
C THR A 174 -10.31 21.37 -5.53
N VAL A 175 -9.51 20.33 -5.92
CA VAL A 175 -10.06 19.00 -6.25
C VAL A 175 -10.57 18.27 -5.01
N THR A 176 -10.03 18.57 -3.83
CA THR A 176 -10.57 18.08 -2.57
C THR A 176 -11.82 18.82 -2.11
N LEU A 177 -12.30 19.77 -2.91
CA LEU A 177 -13.43 20.65 -2.64
C LEU A 177 -13.21 21.59 -1.44
N GLU A 178 -11.97 21.79 -1.04
CA GLU A 178 -11.58 22.67 0.06
C GLU A 178 -11.31 24.08 -0.47
N GLY A 179 -11.92 25.11 0.11
CA GLY A 179 -11.62 26.51 -0.14
C GLY A 179 -11.73 27.01 -1.59
N TRP A 180 -12.22 26.20 -2.55
CA TRP A 180 -12.27 26.56 -3.98
C TRP A 180 -13.12 27.78 -4.28
N VAL A 181 -14.17 28.02 -3.47
CA VAL A 181 -15.05 29.20 -3.60
C VAL A 181 -14.28 30.45 -3.27
N GLU A 182 -13.41 30.41 -2.25
CA GLU A 182 -12.54 31.54 -1.89
C GLU A 182 -11.54 31.84 -2.99
N LEU A 183 -10.84 30.82 -3.48
CA LEU A 183 -9.92 30.96 -4.62
C LEU A 183 -10.61 31.55 -5.85
N MET A 184 -11.81 31.07 -6.16
CA MET A 184 -12.61 31.60 -7.28
C MET A 184 -13.01 33.06 -7.03
N ASN A 185 -13.43 33.42 -5.82
CA ASN A 185 -13.83 34.78 -5.46
C ASN A 185 -12.66 35.76 -5.52
N ILE A 186 -11.44 35.34 -5.15
CA ILE A 186 -10.23 36.16 -5.31
C ILE A 186 -10.06 36.54 -6.78
N GLN A 187 -10.25 35.57 -7.71
CA GLN A 187 -10.10 35.82 -9.14
C GLN A 187 -11.27 36.65 -9.72
N LEU A 188 -12.47 36.50 -9.17
CA LEU A 188 -13.66 37.17 -9.66
C LEU A 188 -13.73 38.63 -9.17
N HIS A 189 -13.42 38.87 -7.90
CA HIS A 189 -13.60 40.17 -7.27
C HIS A 189 -12.31 40.96 -7.09
N GLY A 190 -11.16 40.27 -7.15
CA GLY A 190 -9.83 40.82 -6.95
C GLY A 190 -9.29 40.57 -5.54
N CYS A 191 -7.97 40.49 -5.42
CA CYS A 191 -7.24 40.31 -4.15
C CYS A 191 -7.38 41.49 -3.18
N ASP A 192 -7.77 42.65 -3.68
CA ASP A 192 -8.03 43.86 -2.91
C ASP A 192 -9.29 43.74 -2.04
N LYS A 193 -10.19 42.82 -2.36
CA LYS A 193 -11.50 42.66 -1.71
C LYS A 193 -11.66 41.35 -0.95
N VAL A 194 -10.97 40.30 -1.34
CA VAL A 194 -11.17 38.93 -0.82
C VAL A 194 -9.82 38.23 -0.62
N GLY A 195 -9.65 37.60 0.54
CA GLY A 195 -8.67 36.53 0.77
C GLY A 195 -7.20 36.94 0.97
N TYR A 196 -6.89 38.24 0.92
CA TYR A 196 -5.49 38.71 1.01
C TYR A 196 -5.18 39.49 2.31
N ASP A 197 -5.95 39.31 3.39
CA ASP A 197 -5.75 40.04 4.63
C ASP A 197 -4.34 39.89 5.22
N ALA A 198 -3.73 38.72 5.10
CA ALA A 198 -2.38 38.42 5.56
C ALA A 198 -1.29 38.79 4.54
N PHE A 199 -1.61 39.00 3.26
CA PHE A 199 -0.65 39.19 2.17
C PHE A 199 -0.94 40.40 1.28
N ARG A 200 -1.50 41.44 1.85
CA ARG A 200 -1.92 42.65 1.11
C ARG A 200 -0.82 43.28 0.25
N GLU A 201 0.45 43.15 0.69
CA GLU A 201 1.60 43.66 -0.04
C GLU A 201 1.84 42.95 -1.39
N LEU A 202 1.36 41.73 -1.51
CA LEU A 202 1.50 40.91 -2.73
C LEU A 202 0.33 41.11 -3.71
N CYS A 203 -0.71 41.81 -3.31
CA CYS A 203 -1.83 42.12 -4.17
C CYS A 203 -1.48 43.25 -5.12
N THR A 204 -1.27 42.94 -6.40
CA THR A 204 -0.76 43.92 -7.39
C THR A 204 -1.79 44.60 -8.28
N ALA A 205 -3.00 44.05 -8.39
CA ALA A 205 -4.05 44.67 -9.21
C ALA A 205 -5.42 44.09 -8.90
N PRO A 206 -6.50 44.91 -8.99
CA PRO A 206 -7.86 44.41 -8.98
C PRO A 206 -8.14 43.65 -10.28
N ALA A 207 -7.82 42.39 -10.35
CA ALA A 207 -8.16 41.59 -11.50
C ALA A 207 -9.61 41.13 -11.34
N ARG A 208 -10.41 41.35 -12.36
CA ARG A 208 -11.76 40.84 -12.48
C ARG A 208 -11.76 39.85 -13.63
N SER A 209 -11.62 38.58 -13.32
CA SER A 209 -11.61 37.52 -14.34
C SER A 209 -12.97 36.83 -14.37
N TYR A 210 -13.83 37.21 -15.30
CA TYR A 210 -15.10 36.52 -15.55
C TYR A 210 -14.91 35.05 -16.03
N ILE A 211 -13.68 34.65 -16.34
CA ILE A 211 -13.34 33.29 -16.72
C ILE A 211 -13.16 32.40 -15.48
N ALA A 212 -12.96 32.98 -14.29
CA ALA A 212 -12.69 32.22 -13.08
C ALA A 212 -13.77 31.17 -12.76
N PRO A 213 -15.08 31.45 -12.78
CA PRO A 213 -16.08 30.42 -12.52
C PRO A 213 -15.99 29.25 -13.51
N LEU A 214 -15.79 29.54 -14.79
CA LEU A 214 -15.66 28.50 -15.82
C LEU A 214 -14.42 27.62 -15.57
N PHE A 215 -13.28 28.24 -15.21
CA PHE A 215 -12.04 27.54 -14.90
C PHE A 215 -12.22 26.60 -13.71
N PHE A 216 -12.69 27.09 -12.57
CA PHE A 216 -12.83 26.29 -11.36
C PHE A 216 -13.92 25.22 -11.49
N ILE A 217 -15.09 25.57 -12.05
CA ILE A 217 -16.18 24.61 -12.23
C ILE A 217 -15.76 23.50 -13.21
N SER A 218 -15.13 23.83 -14.35
CA SER A 218 -14.67 22.82 -15.29
C SER A 218 -13.61 21.89 -14.67
N PHE A 219 -12.65 22.46 -13.93
CA PHE A 219 -11.64 21.67 -13.23
C PHE A 219 -12.26 20.71 -12.21
N ILE A 220 -13.19 21.21 -11.37
CA ILE A 220 -13.87 20.38 -10.36
C ILE A 220 -14.70 19.29 -11.03
N LEU A 221 -15.49 19.60 -12.06
CA LEU A 221 -16.31 18.60 -12.73
C LEU A 221 -15.46 17.49 -13.36
N VAL A 222 -14.43 17.84 -14.11
CA VAL A 222 -13.54 16.87 -14.75
C VAL A 222 -12.72 16.12 -13.70
N GLY A 223 -12.15 16.83 -12.73
CA GLY A 223 -11.35 16.25 -11.66
C GLY A 223 -12.16 15.28 -10.79
N THR A 224 -13.35 15.67 -10.39
CA THR A 224 -14.26 14.80 -9.61
C THR A 224 -14.70 13.59 -10.41
N PHE A 225 -15.00 13.74 -11.70
CA PHE A 225 -15.36 12.63 -12.57
C PHE A 225 -14.22 11.61 -12.69
N VAL A 226 -12.99 12.07 -12.88
CA VAL A 226 -11.80 11.20 -12.92
C VAL A 226 -11.57 10.52 -11.57
N LEU A 227 -11.72 11.25 -10.48
CA LEU A 227 -11.55 10.76 -9.11
C LEU A 227 -12.61 9.70 -8.75
N LEU A 228 -13.87 9.93 -9.10
CA LEU A 228 -14.94 8.94 -8.90
C LEU A 228 -14.69 7.66 -9.69
N ASN A 229 -14.25 7.77 -10.96
CA ASN A 229 -13.90 6.61 -11.76
C ASN A 229 -12.72 5.83 -11.15
N LEU A 230 -11.76 6.53 -10.53
CA LEU A 230 -10.68 5.91 -9.79
C LEU A 230 -11.22 5.10 -8.58
N PHE A 231 -12.10 5.69 -7.77
CA PHE A 231 -12.73 5.00 -6.63
C PHE A 231 -13.51 3.77 -7.06
N ILE A 232 -14.32 3.90 -8.10
CA ILE A 232 -15.10 2.76 -8.64
C ILE A 232 -14.15 1.66 -9.13
N GLY A 233 -13.10 2.01 -9.85
CA GLY A 233 -12.09 1.06 -10.32
C GLY A 233 -11.43 0.29 -9.18
N VAL A 234 -11.04 0.97 -8.09
CA VAL A 234 -10.44 0.34 -6.90
C VAL A 234 -11.41 -0.61 -6.22
N ILE A 235 -12.66 -0.16 -6.03
CA ILE A 235 -13.69 -0.99 -5.38
C ILE A 235 -13.96 -2.25 -6.21
N LEU A 236 -14.12 -2.10 -7.53
CA LEU A 236 -14.37 -3.25 -8.42
C LEU A 236 -13.20 -4.24 -8.41
N THR A 237 -11.96 -3.76 -8.51
CA THR A 237 -10.75 -4.61 -8.45
C THR A 237 -10.67 -5.34 -7.11
N GLY A 238 -10.89 -4.64 -6.00
CA GLY A 238 -10.88 -5.26 -4.67
C GLY A 238 -11.98 -6.30 -4.47
N MET A 239 -13.18 -6.05 -5.03
CA MET A 239 -14.27 -7.03 -5.02
C MET A 239 -13.96 -8.26 -5.88
N GLU A 240 -13.30 -8.08 -7.03
CA GLU A 240 -12.93 -9.17 -7.92
C GLU A 240 -11.83 -10.05 -7.28
N GLU A 241 -10.82 -9.44 -6.65
CA GLU A 241 -9.82 -10.18 -5.87
C GLU A 241 -10.45 -10.98 -4.73
N ALA A 242 -11.33 -10.37 -3.95
CA ALA A 242 -12.03 -11.04 -2.86
C ALA A 242 -12.93 -12.20 -3.36
N ARG A 243 -13.61 -12.03 -4.50
CA ARG A 243 -14.38 -13.10 -5.12
C ARG A 243 -13.51 -14.25 -5.61
N ASN A 244 -12.36 -13.95 -6.21
CA ASN A 244 -11.42 -14.96 -6.68
C ASN A 244 -10.82 -15.74 -5.51
N GLU A 245 -10.46 -15.06 -4.42
CA GLU A 245 -9.97 -15.70 -3.20
C GLU A 245 -11.03 -16.63 -2.56
N LEU A 246 -12.28 -16.18 -2.50
CA LEU A 246 -13.40 -17.00 -2.04
C LEU A 246 -13.68 -18.20 -2.94
N ALA A 247 -13.53 -18.03 -4.27
CA ALA A 247 -13.67 -19.12 -5.22
C ALA A 247 -12.55 -20.17 -5.04
N ASP A 248 -11.32 -19.73 -4.86
CA ASP A 248 -10.16 -20.59 -4.59
C ASP A 248 -10.30 -21.35 -3.26
N LEU A 249 -10.79 -20.68 -2.22
CA LEU A 249 -11.09 -21.34 -0.94
C LEU A 249 -12.15 -22.40 -1.08
N LYS A 250 -13.25 -22.10 -1.77
CA LYS A 250 -14.31 -23.09 -2.05
C LYS A 250 -13.84 -24.27 -2.89
N MET A 251 -12.97 -24.01 -3.88
CA MET A 251 -12.34 -25.11 -4.67
C MET A 251 -11.45 -25.99 -3.79
N LYS A 252 -10.63 -25.38 -2.91
CA LYS A 252 -9.79 -26.12 -1.96
C LYS A 252 -10.64 -26.92 -0.95
N GLU A 253 -11.71 -26.37 -0.44
CA GLU A 253 -12.65 -27.08 0.42
C GLU A 253 -13.36 -28.22 -0.33
N ALA A 254 -13.76 -28.01 -1.57
CA ALA A 254 -14.38 -29.05 -2.41
C ALA A 254 -13.39 -30.16 -2.78
N SER A 255 -12.12 -29.84 -3.02
CA SER A 255 -11.06 -30.82 -3.31
C SER A 255 -10.56 -31.57 -2.07
N GLY A 256 -10.66 -30.96 -0.87
CA GLY A 256 -10.33 -31.57 0.42
C GLY A 256 -11.53 -32.21 1.16
N SER A 257 -12.73 -32.16 0.57
CA SER A 257 -13.95 -32.73 1.15
C SER A 257 -13.89 -34.25 1.14
N PRO A 258 -14.30 -34.95 2.21
CA PRO A 258 -14.46 -36.40 2.24
C PRO A 258 -15.27 -36.95 1.07
N ARG A 259 -16.16 -36.11 0.52
CA ARG A 259 -17.02 -36.43 -0.62
C ARG A 259 -16.24 -36.64 -1.94
N SER A 260 -15.13 -35.94 -2.16
CA SER A 260 -14.27 -36.17 -3.35
C SER A 260 -13.43 -37.44 -3.20
N TYR A 261 -13.00 -37.76 -1.99
CA TYR A 261 -12.30 -39.01 -1.69
C TYR A 261 -13.23 -40.20 -1.83
N ASP A 262 -14.49 -40.10 -1.37
CA ASP A 262 -15.51 -41.10 -1.53
C ASP A 262 -15.90 -41.32 -3.00
N LEU A 263 -16.04 -40.26 -3.80
CA LEU A 263 -16.32 -40.37 -5.23
C LEU A 263 -15.18 -41.05 -6.01
N GLN A 264 -13.94 -40.72 -5.72
CA GLN A 264 -12.80 -41.39 -6.32
C GLN A 264 -12.72 -42.89 -5.94
N LYS A 265 -13.03 -43.21 -4.68
CA LYS A 265 -13.08 -44.56 -4.19
C LYS A 265 -14.21 -45.37 -4.85
N ILE A 266 -15.39 -44.78 -4.98
CA ILE A 266 -16.55 -45.36 -5.68
C ILE A 266 -16.23 -45.59 -7.17
N GLN A 267 -15.62 -44.62 -7.84
CA GLN A 267 -15.17 -44.77 -9.24
C GLN A 267 -14.13 -45.88 -9.42
N ALA A 268 -13.22 -46.03 -8.49
CA ALA A 268 -12.24 -47.12 -8.50
C ALA A 268 -12.88 -48.48 -8.28
N GLU A 269 -13.89 -48.59 -7.41
CA GLU A 269 -14.66 -49.84 -7.21
C GLU A 269 -15.55 -50.17 -8.41
N ILE A 270 -16.19 -49.21 -9.05
CA ILE A 270 -16.94 -49.40 -10.31
C ILE A 270 -16.02 -49.89 -11.41
N ALA A 271 -14.82 -49.38 -11.55
CA ALA A 271 -13.83 -49.83 -12.52
C ALA A 271 -13.40 -51.31 -12.28
N LYS A 272 -13.22 -51.73 -11.02
CA LYS A 272 -12.92 -53.13 -10.64
C LYS A 272 -14.08 -54.05 -10.93
N LEU A 273 -15.32 -53.65 -10.63
CA LEU A 273 -16.52 -54.41 -10.94
C LEU A 273 -16.69 -54.63 -12.45
N ASN A 274 -16.49 -53.57 -13.24
CA ASN A 274 -16.57 -53.69 -14.71
C ASN A 274 -15.52 -54.61 -15.29
N ASP A 275 -14.30 -54.64 -14.74
CA ASP A 275 -13.25 -55.54 -15.17
C ASP A 275 -13.57 -57.04 -14.81
N ALA A 276 -14.10 -57.23 -13.59
CA ALA A 276 -14.58 -58.55 -13.17
C ALA A 276 -15.76 -59.05 -14.05
N LEU A 277 -16.70 -58.20 -14.43
CA LEU A 277 -17.81 -58.53 -15.35
C LEU A 277 -17.29 -58.88 -16.75
N ARG A 278 -16.27 -58.18 -17.26
CA ARG A 278 -15.62 -58.52 -18.53
C ARG A 278 -14.97 -59.89 -18.46
N THR A 279 -14.28 -60.20 -17.38
CA THR A 279 -13.63 -61.48 -17.16
C THR A 279 -14.68 -62.62 -17.10
N LEU A 280 -15.78 -62.41 -16.39
CA LEU A 280 -16.89 -63.38 -16.33
C LEU A 280 -17.58 -63.59 -17.70
N LYS A 281 -17.76 -62.52 -18.50
CA LYS A 281 -18.24 -62.65 -19.88
C LYS A 281 -17.35 -63.50 -20.75
N VAL A 282 -16.04 -63.28 -20.65
CA VAL A 282 -15.04 -64.09 -21.42
C VAL A 282 -15.09 -65.56 -20.98
N ILE A 283 -15.18 -65.83 -19.67
CA ILE A 283 -15.27 -67.18 -19.14
C ILE A 283 -16.61 -67.84 -19.61
N ARG A 284 -17.72 -67.12 -19.59
CA ARG A 284 -19.02 -67.63 -20.06
C ARG A 284 -18.99 -67.96 -21.55
N VAL A 285 -18.40 -67.14 -22.37
CA VAL A 285 -18.23 -67.42 -23.81
C VAL A 285 -17.37 -68.66 -24.02
N LYS A 286 -16.26 -68.80 -23.28
CA LYS A 286 -15.33 -69.92 -23.38
C LYS A 286 -15.97 -71.22 -22.86
N TYR A 287 -16.90 -71.16 -21.91
CA TYR A 287 -17.65 -72.30 -21.40
C TYR A 287 -18.69 -72.75 -22.40
N ARG A 288 -19.41 -71.78 -23.04
CA ARG A 288 -20.40 -72.04 -24.09
C ARG A 288 -19.78 -72.73 -25.32
N ASP A 289 -18.60 -72.30 -25.72
CA ASP A 289 -17.84 -72.90 -26.83
C ASP A 289 -17.38 -74.34 -26.53
N LYS A 290 -17.26 -74.71 -25.23
CA LYS A 290 -16.82 -76.04 -24.82
C LYS A 290 -17.98 -77.05 -24.61
N THR A 291 -19.16 -76.56 -24.28
CA THR A 291 -20.31 -77.40 -23.91
C THR A 291 -21.36 -77.59 -25.03
N GLY A 292 -21.24 -76.83 -26.13
CA GLY A 292 -22.14 -77.01 -27.29
C GLY A 292 -23.64 -76.82 -27.01
N GLU A 293 -23.99 -76.19 -25.88
CA GLU A 293 -25.39 -75.92 -25.51
C GLU A 293 -25.86 -74.61 -26.16
N ASP A 294 -26.54 -74.73 -27.28
CA ASP A 294 -27.38 -73.67 -27.83
C ASP A 294 -28.60 -73.47 -26.89
N ALA A 295 -28.67 -72.34 -26.22
CA ALA A 295 -29.83 -71.96 -25.45
C ALA A 295 -30.83 -71.28 -26.38
N ASP A 296 -31.67 -72.05 -27.01
CA ASP A 296 -33.00 -71.69 -27.40
C ASP A 296 -33.94 -72.02 -26.24
N GLY A 297 -34.53 -70.96 -25.66
CA GLY A 297 -35.49 -71.02 -24.58
C GLY A 297 -35.78 -69.65 -24.04
#